data_83baac84a2cea11964e5aa20961c4d3f
#
_entry.id   83baac84a2cea11964e5aa20961c4d3f
#
_cell.length_a   1.000
_cell.length_b   1.000
_cell.length_c   1.000
_cell.angle_alpha   90.00
_cell.angle_beta   90.00
_cell.angle_gamma   90.00
#
_symmetry.space_group_name_H-M   'P 1'
#
loop_
_entity.id
_entity.type
_entity.pdbx_description
1 polymer ?
#
loop_
_entity_poly.entity_id
_entity_poly.type
_entity_poly.pdbx_seq_one_letter_code
_entity_poly.pdbx_strand_id
1 'polypeptide(L)'
;MTLEKGTGAQRAAGVIRTGKLAPLQERLKKLGLVSDWDFVLHLPLRYEDETSIRPIAEIAPGGAVQIQGRVVSSQMTMTPRGPQFVAQVSDGTDTIRVRFIHYYPSIQLQLSPGKTVRLFGEPKEAFGGMGLEMIHPRIRVPVENEDSLPKALTPVYPLGENVQQAWIRKRIARALLDLGGMEDLVPAEITTALGLPGLKASLEFLHHPPADASASALMDRTDPHWQRLKFDELLAQQITLRSVRALATSRKAPKLIAAQGSRFIDAFLSRLPFKPTGAQLRVWCEIERDLARDRPMHRLVQGDVGSGKTVVAALAALRAAEAGMQTAFMAPTEILAVQHFRKIAEWLEPLGIRCAWLTGRLKAAERRESLEAIRSGAAQIAIGTHALIQEKVEFNALGLAIVDEQHRFGVAQRLALRSNPHEPNDQTALKPHLLMLSATPIPRTLAMSYLADLDVSVIDELPPGRTPVVTKTVRLDRRADVLGVVRATAESGRQVYWVCPMIEENETIDLTSAVECKADLVRRLPTLRIGLVHGAMPAEEKNDVMQRFEAGENRRTCLHGRHRSGGRRSERHPHGDRAR
;
A
#
# COMPACT_ATOMS: atom_id res chain seq x y z
N MET A 1 -2.97 50.86 -51.04
CA MET A 1 -1.56 51.10 -51.38
C MET A 1 -0.77 50.11 -50.55
N THR A 2 -0.59 48.97 -51.15
CA THR A 2 0.65 48.46 -51.78
C THR A 2 1.70 48.09 -50.75
N LEU A 3 1.83 46.75 -50.52
CA LEU A 3 3.00 45.92 -50.86
C LEU A 3 4.23 46.13 -49.96
N GLU A 4 5.00 45.20 -49.46
CA GLU A 4 5.49 43.91 -49.99
C GLU A 4 6.16 43.10 -48.89
N LYS A 5 5.96 41.80 -48.90
CA LYS A 5 6.97 40.74 -48.96
C LYS A 5 8.25 40.88 -48.14
N GLY A 6 8.35 40.06 -47.13
CA GLY A 6 9.57 39.64 -46.45
C GLY A 6 9.57 38.14 -46.21
N THR A 7 9.58 37.36 -47.30
CA THR A 7 9.89 35.92 -47.32
C THR A 7 11.38 35.73 -47.07
N GLY A 8 11.79 34.97 -46.08
CA GLY A 8 13.19 34.53 -46.06
C GLY A 8 13.83 34.11 -44.75
N ALA A 9 13.07 33.60 -43.76
CA ALA A 9 13.73 33.04 -42.57
C ALA A 9 13.04 31.78 -41.98
N GLN A 10 12.27 31.06 -42.76
CA GLN A 10 11.62 29.81 -42.32
C GLN A 10 12.06 28.58 -43.15
N ARG A 11 13.34 28.48 -43.47
CA ARG A 11 13.90 27.25 -44.08
C ARG A 11 15.31 26.99 -43.60
N ALA A 12 15.46 26.68 -42.30
CA ALA A 12 16.61 25.95 -41.74
C ALA A 12 16.32 25.37 -40.34
N ALA A 13 15.09 25.10 -40.00
CA ALA A 13 14.82 24.14 -38.90
C ALA A 13 14.87 22.75 -39.53
N GLY A 14 16.08 22.20 -39.65
CA GLY A 14 16.30 20.83 -40.05
C GLY A 14 15.43 19.91 -39.23
N VAL A 15 14.67 19.08 -39.93
CA VAL A 15 13.98 17.93 -39.39
C VAL A 15 15.00 17.05 -38.68
N ILE A 16 15.27 17.33 -37.42
CA ILE A 16 15.96 16.40 -36.53
C ILE A 16 15.08 15.18 -36.48
N ARG A 17 15.57 14.08 -37.02
CA ARG A 17 14.95 12.75 -36.92
C ARG A 17 14.73 12.41 -35.44
N THR A 18 13.56 12.73 -34.93
CA THR A 18 13.11 12.50 -33.57
C THR A 18 12.79 11.02 -33.25
N GLY A 19 13.07 10.11 -34.22
CA GLY A 19 12.65 8.71 -34.12
C GLY A 19 13.44 7.80 -33.14
N LYS A 20 14.59 8.24 -32.58
CA LYS A 20 15.38 7.44 -31.63
C LYS A 20 15.40 7.97 -30.18
N LEU A 21 15.08 9.22 -29.95
CA LEU A 21 15.07 9.83 -28.62
C LEU A 21 13.74 9.62 -27.89
N ALA A 22 12.62 9.63 -28.59
CA ALA A 22 11.30 9.40 -27.99
C ALA A 22 11.17 8.07 -27.22
N PRO A 23 11.66 6.92 -27.71
CA PRO A 23 11.58 5.68 -26.95
C PRO A 23 12.38 5.70 -25.63
N LEU A 24 13.54 6.36 -25.60
CA LEU A 24 14.36 6.46 -24.38
C LEU A 24 13.70 7.38 -23.35
N GLN A 25 13.21 8.53 -23.76
CA GLN A 25 12.52 9.47 -22.88
C GLN A 25 11.25 8.87 -22.25
N GLU A 26 10.47 8.12 -23.02
CA GLU A 26 9.29 7.43 -22.48
C GLU A 26 9.67 6.36 -21.45
N ARG A 27 10.77 5.63 -21.66
CA ARG A 27 11.29 4.65 -20.70
C ARG A 27 11.77 5.31 -19.42
N LEU A 28 12.49 6.44 -19.54
CA LEU A 28 12.92 7.21 -18.38
C LEU A 28 11.74 7.79 -17.60
N LYS A 29 10.71 8.29 -18.28
CA LYS A 29 9.45 8.70 -17.63
C LYS A 29 8.76 7.59 -16.85
N LYS A 30 8.77 6.35 -17.39
CA LYS A 30 8.24 5.17 -16.67
C LYS A 30 9.02 4.85 -15.40
N LEU A 31 10.31 5.21 -15.34
CA LEU A 31 11.16 5.11 -14.15
C LEU A 31 11.05 6.35 -13.23
N GLY A 32 10.26 7.35 -13.62
CA GLY A 32 10.17 8.62 -12.90
C GLY A 32 11.36 9.56 -13.11
N LEU A 33 12.23 9.30 -14.12
CA LEU A 33 13.45 10.05 -14.35
C LEU A 33 13.22 11.13 -15.43
N VAL A 34 12.91 12.35 -15.01
CA VAL A 34 12.59 13.48 -15.89
C VAL A 34 13.54 14.65 -15.68
N SER A 35 13.82 15.01 -14.44
CA SER A 35 14.66 16.13 -14.02
C SER A 35 16.02 15.67 -13.49
N ASP A 36 16.98 16.59 -13.34
CA ASP A 36 18.29 16.29 -12.74
C ASP A 36 18.15 15.81 -11.29
N TRP A 37 17.20 16.33 -10.54
CA TRP A 37 16.88 15.85 -9.22
C TRP A 37 16.43 14.39 -9.20
N ASP A 38 15.61 13.97 -10.16
CA ASP A 38 15.17 12.58 -10.25
C ASP A 38 16.37 11.64 -10.48
N PHE A 39 17.35 12.07 -11.27
CA PHE A 39 18.58 11.29 -11.49
C PHE A 39 19.46 11.23 -10.24
N VAL A 40 19.62 12.33 -9.52
CA VAL A 40 20.43 12.36 -8.30
C VAL A 40 19.77 11.59 -7.14
N LEU A 41 18.45 11.58 -7.10
CA LEU A 41 17.68 10.79 -6.12
C LEU A 41 17.44 9.34 -6.56
N HIS A 42 17.87 8.96 -7.78
CA HIS A 42 17.85 7.59 -8.25
C HIS A 42 19.02 6.79 -7.65
N LEU A 43 18.86 6.35 -6.41
CA LEU A 43 19.91 5.78 -5.60
C LEU A 43 20.27 4.35 -6.03
N PRO A 44 21.54 3.92 -5.80
CA PRO A 44 21.98 2.56 -6.12
C PRO A 44 21.22 1.49 -5.33
N LEU A 45 20.94 0.37 -5.99
CA LEU A 45 20.40 -0.84 -5.34
C LEU A 45 21.48 -1.60 -4.56
N ARG A 46 22.68 -1.65 -5.14
CA ARG A 46 23.83 -2.34 -4.60
C ARG A 46 25.11 -1.72 -5.16
N TYR A 47 26.23 -2.12 -4.59
CA TYR A 47 27.57 -1.73 -5.02
C TYR A 47 28.38 -2.95 -5.38
N GLU A 48 29.23 -2.81 -6.40
CA GLU A 48 30.17 -3.83 -6.87
C GLU A 48 31.58 -3.34 -6.59
N ASP A 49 32.37 -4.17 -5.90
CA ASP A 49 33.78 -3.86 -5.63
C ASP A 49 34.65 -4.32 -6.80
N GLU A 50 34.98 -3.36 -7.66
CA GLU A 50 35.96 -3.52 -8.75
C GLU A 50 37.27 -2.80 -8.43
N THR A 51 37.50 -2.39 -7.17
CA THR A 51 38.66 -1.57 -6.75
C THR A 51 39.90 -2.40 -6.51
N SER A 52 39.74 -3.72 -6.31
CA SER A 52 40.83 -4.65 -6.02
C SER A 52 40.76 -5.87 -6.92
N ILE A 53 41.94 -6.44 -7.22
CA ILE A 53 42.06 -7.72 -7.91
C ILE A 53 42.43 -8.77 -6.85
N ARG A 54 41.67 -9.86 -6.78
CA ARG A 54 41.94 -10.95 -5.86
C ARG A 54 42.67 -12.10 -6.56
N PRO A 55 43.66 -12.75 -5.91
CA PRO A 55 44.25 -13.96 -6.40
C PRO A 55 43.21 -15.09 -6.54
N ILE A 56 43.29 -15.88 -7.61
CA ILE A 56 42.30 -16.94 -7.88
C ILE A 56 42.31 -17.99 -6.76
N ALA A 57 43.46 -18.29 -6.16
CA ALA A 57 43.56 -19.22 -5.04
C ALA A 57 42.86 -18.76 -3.75
N GLU A 58 42.59 -17.46 -3.60
CA GLU A 58 41.98 -16.88 -2.39
C GLU A 58 40.47 -16.66 -2.50
N ILE A 59 39.88 -16.93 -3.67
CA ILE A 59 38.44 -16.71 -3.87
C ILE A 59 37.64 -17.93 -3.39
N ALA A 60 36.48 -17.65 -2.80
CA ALA A 60 35.51 -18.65 -2.37
C ALA A 60 34.18 -18.45 -3.12
N PRO A 61 33.33 -19.50 -3.23
CA PRO A 61 31.95 -19.32 -3.74
C PRO A 61 31.19 -18.28 -2.94
N GLY A 62 30.41 -17.46 -3.62
CA GLY A 62 29.63 -16.37 -3.00
C GLY A 62 29.88 -15.04 -3.72
N GLY A 63 29.80 -13.95 -3.11
CA GLY A 63 29.83 -12.59 -3.66
C GLY A 63 30.71 -12.33 -4.90
N ALA A 64 30.32 -11.36 -5.73
CA ALA A 64 31.06 -11.03 -6.94
C ALA A 64 32.47 -10.51 -6.61
N VAL A 65 33.47 -10.97 -7.34
CA VAL A 65 34.88 -10.60 -7.16
C VAL A 65 35.52 -10.25 -8.51
N GLN A 66 36.56 -9.43 -8.47
CA GLN A 66 37.39 -9.14 -9.63
C GLN A 66 38.70 -9.93 -9.57
N ILE A 67 38.99 -10.62 -10.65
CA ILE A 67 40.22 -11.34 -10.87
C ILE A 67 40.90 -10.89 -12.17
N GLN A 68 42.19 -11.07 -12.25
CA GLN A 68 42.92 -10.82 -13.50
C GLN A 68 43.84 -12.03 -13.76
N GLY A 69 43.81 -12.55 -14.98
CA GLY A 69 44.63 -13.68 -15.35
C GLY A 69 44.82 -13.80 -16.86
N ARG A 70 45.68 -14.75 -17.22
CA ARG A 70 45.95 -15.07 -18.64
C ARG A 70 45.05 -16.23 -19.07
N VAL A 71 44.43 -16.09 -20.25
CA VAL A 71 43.66 -17.18 -20.85
C VAL A 71 44.60 -18.32 -21.25
N VAL A 72 44.44 -19.46 -20.60
CA VAL A 72 45.22 -20.68 -20.84
C VAL A 72 44.65 -21.45 -22.03
N SER A 73 43.35 -21.63 -22.05
CA SER A 73 42.64 -22.32 -23.12
C SER A 73 41.23 -21.76 -23.30
N SER A 74 40.72 -21.90 -24.51
CA SER A 74 39.31 -21.58 -24.80
C SER A 74 38.76 -22.51 -25.86
N GLN A 75 37.54 -22.99 -25.69
CA GLN A 75 36.92 -23.95 -26.59
C GLN A 75 35.40 -23.87 -26.59
N MET A 76 34.82 -24.37 -27.67
CA MET A 76 33.39 -24.63 -27.76
C MET A 76 33.08 -26.00 -27.18
N THR A 77 32.14 -26.09 -26.24
CA THR A 77 31.70 -27.34 -25.67
C THR A 77 30.23 -27.57 -25.97
N MET A 78 29.91 -28.73 -26.55
CA MET A 78 28.52 -29.13 -26.79
C MET A 78 27.95 -29.71 -25.51
N THR A 79 26.78 -29.19 -25.10
CA THR A 79 26.03 -29.73 -23.97
C THR A 79 24.62 -30.13 -24.42
N PRO A 80 23.88 -30.94 -23.64
CA PRO A 80 22.48 -31.27 -23.97
C PRO A 80 21.56 -30.06 -24.15
N ARG A 81 21.97 -28.89 -23.60
CA ARG A 81 21.24 -27.62 -23.70
C ARG A 81 21.75 -26.70 -24.80
N GLY A 82 22.67 -27.17 -25.63
CA GLY A 82 23.26 -26.42 -26.74
C GLY A 82 24.75 -26.11 -26.56
N PRO A 83 25.37 -25.43 -27.55
CA PRO A 83 26.77 -25.07 -27.51
C PRO A 83 27.05 -24.00 -26.45
N GLN A 84 28.13 -24.15 -25.72
CA GLN A 84 28.63 -23.19 -24.73
C GLN A 84 30.08 -22.85 -25.02
N PHE A 85 30.47 -21.62 -24.76
CA PHE A 85 31.86 -21.19 -24.86
C PHE A 85 32.50 -21.27 -23.45
N VAL A 86 33.58 -21.98 -23.35
CA VAL A 86 34.30 -22.22 -22.08
C VAL A 86 35.76 -21.82 -22.25
N ALA A 87 36.28 -21.04 -21.30
CA ALA A 87 37.68 -20.67 -21.23
C ALA A 87 38.25 -21.02 -19.84
N GLN A 88 39.55 -21.23 -19.76
CA GLN A 88 40.31 -21.37 -18.52
C GLN A 88 41.23 -20.16 -18.39
N VAL A 89 41.18 -19.50 -17.23
CA VAL A 89 41.99 -18.33 -16.92
C VAL A 89 42.80 -18.60 -15.67
N SER A 90 44.14 -18.36 -15.75
CA SER A 90 45.07 -18.55 -14.63
C SER A 90 45.82 -17.26 -14.35
N ASP A 91 46.03 -16.96 -13.10
CA ASP A 91 46.88 -15.87 -12.61
C ASP A 91 48.24 -16.34 -12.09
N GLY A 92 48.51 -17.65 -12.21
CA GLY A 92 49.71 -18.30 -11.68
C GLY A 92 49.52 -18.85 -10.26
N THR A 93 48.50 -18.44 -9.52
CA THR A 93 48.17 -19.02 -8.20
C THR A 93 47.22 -20.21 -8.32
N ASP A 94 46.22 -20.07 -9.21
CA ASP A 94 45.27 -21.15 -9.51
C ASP A 94 44.62 -20.89 -10.90
N THR A 95 43.62 -21.72 -11.26
CA THR A 95 42.89 -21.63 -12.52
C THR A 95 41.39 -21.63 -12.29
N ILE A 96 40.65 -20.69 -12.91
CA ILE A 96 39.21 -20.64 -12.86
C ILE A 96 38.62 -20.93 -14.24
N ARG A 97 37.48 -21.64 -14.24
CA ARG A 97 36.69 -21.87 -15.45
C ARG A 97 35.75 -20.69 -15.68
N VAL A 98 35.65 -20.21 -16.92
CA VAL A 98 34.74 -19.15 -17.34
C VAL A 98 33.80 -19.72 -18.39
N ARG A 99 32.50 -19.59 -18.20
CA ARG A 99 31.47 -20.19 -19.06
C ARG A 99 30.46 -19.19 -19.54
N PHE A 100 30.19 -19.23 -20.87
CA PHE A 100 29.16 -18.43 -21.52
C PHE A 100 28.15 -19.35 -22.19
N ILE A 101 26.89 -19.29 -21.74
CA ILE A 101 25.77 -20.02 -22.34
C ILE A 101 25.31 -19.29 -23.60
N HIS A 102 25.26 -17.96 -23.54
CA HIS A 102 25.04 -17.08 -24.69
C HIS A 102 26.29 -16.25 -24.91
N TYR A 103 26.82 -16.25 -26.12
CA TYR A 103 28.07 -15.57 -26.43
C TYR A 103 28.02 -14.96 -27.84
N TYR A 104 28.80 -13.90 -28.01
CA TYR A 104 29.00 -13.22 -29.29
C TYR A 104 30.44 -13.45 -29.74
N PRO A 105 30.74 -13.31 -31.04
CA PRO A 105 32.12 -13.44 -31.58
C PRO A 105 33.14 -12.56 -30.85
N SER A 106 32.73 -11.40 -30.35
CA SER A 106 33.58 -10.50 -29.56
C SER A 106 34.08 -11.15 -28.24
N ILE A 107 33.30 -12.00 -27.59
CA ILE A 107 33.70 -12.71 -26.37
C ILE A 107 34.80 -13.73 -26.71
N GLN A 108 34.69 -14.46 -27.82
CA GLN A 108 35.70 -15.40 -28.28
C GLN A 108 37.03 -14.68 -28.57
N LEU A 109 36.95 -13.50 -29.19
CA LEU A 109 38.16 -12.69 -29.49
C LEU A 109 38.81 -12.16 -28.20
N GLN A 110 38.02 -11.77 -27.20
CA GLN A 110 38.52 -11.29 -25.90
C GLN A 110 39.18 -12.42 -25.09
N LEU A 111 38.61 -13.62 -25.13
CA LEU A 111 39.09 -14.79 -24.43
C LEU A 111 39.97 -15.73 -25.28
N SER A 112 40.69 -15.18 -26.27
CA SER A 112 41.67 -15.96 -27.04
C SER A 112 42.86 -16.38 -26.16
N PRO A 113 43.37 -17.61 -26.30
CA PRO A 113 44.54 -18.08 -25.52
C PRO A 113 45.71 -17.10 -25.59
N GLY A 114 46.38 -16.91 -24.46
CA GLY A 114 47.52 -16.00 -24.31
C GLY A 114 47.17 -14.56 -23.96
N LYS A 115 45.90 -14.13 -24.06
CA LYS A 115 45.48 -12.77 -23.68
C LYS A 115 45.33 -12.67 -22.16
N THR A 116 45.71 -11.51 -21.61
CA THR A 116 45.38 -11.13 -20.23
C THR A 116 44.02 -10.53 -20.20
N VAL A 117 43.19 -11.00 -19.31
CA VAL A 117 41.81 -10.50 -19.14
C VAL A 117 41.52 -10.24 -17.65
N ARG A 118 40.71 -9.24 -17.40
CA ARG A 118 40.14 -8.97 -16.09
C ARG A 118 38.67 -9.40 -16.13
N LEU A 119 38.27 -10.18 -15.14
CA LEU A 119 36.94 -10.77 -15.03
C LEU A 119 36.30 -10.32 -13.74
N PHE A 120 35.07 -9.87 -13.83
CA PHE A 120 34.24 -9.56 -12.67
C PHE A 120 32.98 -10.42 -12.67
N GLY A 121 32.77 -11.20 -11.62
CA GLY A 121 31.61 -12.09 -11.53
C GLY A 121 31.59 -12.87 -10.22
N GLU A 122 30.54 -13.61 -10.01
CA GLU A 122 30.35 -14.47 -8.84
C GLU A 122 30.97 -15.85 -9.08
N PRO A 123 32.01 -16.26 -8.30
CA PRO A 123 32.55 -17.58 -8.39
C PRO A 123 31.58 -18.59 -7.78
N LYS A 124 31.39 -19.72 -8.45
CA LYS A 124 30.56 -20.86 -8.02
C LYS A 124 31.36 -22.14 -8.12
N GLU A 125 30.96 -23.14 -7.35
CA GLU A 125 31.52 -24.47 -7.55
C GLU A 125 31.20 -25.00 -8.95
N ALA A 126 32.21 -25.49 -9.64
CA ALA A 126 32.04 -26.06 -10.97
C ALA A 126 31.22 -27.35 -10.90
N PHE A 127 30.37 -27.57 -11.89
CA PHE A 127 29.59 -28.79 -12.02
C PHE A 127 30.55 -30.02 -12.06
N GLY A 128 30.40 -30.91 -11.11
CA GLY A 128 31.31 -32.09 -10.93
C GLY A 128 32.36 -31.92 -9.82
N GLY A 129 32.35 -30.82 -9.06
CA GLY A 129 33.16 -30.63 -7.84
C GLY A 129 34.66 -30.36 -8.09
N MET A 130 35.08 -30.07 -9.33
CA MET A 130 36.46 -29.73 -9.66
C MET A 130 36.64 -28.23 -9.90
N GLY A 131 37.01 -27.49 -8.83
CA GLY A 131 37.40 -26.09 -8.90
C GLY A 131 36.23 -25.10 -8.96
N LEU A 132 36.56 -23.86 -9.24
CA LEU A 132 35.59 -22.76 -9.33
C LEU A 132 35.27 -22.41 -10.78
N GLU A 133 34.02 -21.95 -11.03
CA GLU A 133 33.61 -21.39 -12.31
C GLU A 133 32.90 -20.04 -12.16
N MET A 134 33.07 -19.18 -13.14
CA MET A 134 32.27 -17.97 -13.32
C MET A 134 31.37 -18.12 -14.53
N ILE A 135 30.07 -17.86 -14.41
CA ILE A 135 29.11 -17.91 -15.50
C ILE A 135 28.79 -16.49 -15.93
N HIS A 136 29.00 -16.19 -17.21
CA HIS A 136 28.78 -14.86 -17.80
C HIS A 136 29.46 -13.70 -17.03
N PRO A 137 30.77 -13.82 -16.62
CA PRO A 137 31.44 -12.69 -16.00
C PRO A 137 31.56 -11.52 -16.97
N ARG A 138 31.66 -10.31 -16.44
CA ARG A 138 32.07 -9.16 -17.24
C ARG A 138 33.56 -9.29 -17.59
N ILE A 139 33.88 -9.08 -18.86
CA ILE A 139 35.25 -9.17 -19.36
C ILE A 139 35.75 -7.77 -19.66
N ARG A 140 36.95 -7.47 -19.22
CA ARG A 140 37.73 -6.30 -19.60
C ARG A 140 39.12 -6.75 -20.05
N VAL A 141 39.58 -6.29 -21.18
CA VAL A 141 40.96 -6.53 -21.63
C VAL A 141 41.78 -5.32 -21.18
N PRO A 142 42.75 -5.48 -20.26
CA PRO A 142 43.59 -4.39 -19.80
C PRO A 142 44.41 -3.83 -20.99
N VAL A 143 44.49 -2.50 -21.05
CA VAL A 143 45.37 -1.79 -22.05
C VAL A 143 46.58 -1.30 -21.27
N GLU A 144 47.78 -1.61 -21.78
CA GLU A 144 49.01 -1.12 -21.17
C GLU A 144 49.01 0.42 -21.10
N ASN A 145 49.26 0.96 -19.89
CA ASN A 145 49.30 2.36 -19.50
C ASN A 145 47.98 3.13 -19.28
N GLU A 146 46.80 2.58 -19.49
CA GLU A 146 45.52 3.29 -19.22
C GLU A 146 44.59 2.60 -18.22
N ASP A 147 44.94 1.40 -17.75
CA ASP A 147 44.00 0.55 -17.02
C ASP A 147 44.18 0.62 -15.52
N SER A 148 43.90 1.78 -14.94
CA SER A 148 43.80 1.93 -13.49
C SER A 148 42.51 1.29 -12.97
N LEU A 149 42.60 0.63 -11.81
CA LEU A 149 41.42 0.14 -11.09
C LEU A 149 40.50 1.31 -10.71
N PRO A 150 39.19 1.09 -10.65
CA PRO A 150 38.28 2.09 -10.11
C PRO A 150 38.71 2.50 -8.68
N LYS A 151 38.72 3.79 -8.40
CA LYS A 151 39.05 4.33 -7.07
C LYS A 151 37.86 4.35 -6.12
N ALA A 152 36.69 3.96 -6.59
CA ALA A 152 35.44 3.95 -5.86
C ALA A 152 34.65 2.69 -6.17
N LEU A 153 33.80 2.28 -5.24
CA LEU A 153 32.86 1.18 -5.48
C LEU A 153 31.93 1.53 -6.62
N THR A 154 31.63 0.55 -7.47
CA THR A 154 30.81 0.75 -8.66
C THR A 154 29.32 0.63 -8.31
N PRO A 155 28.53 1.74 -8.40
CA PRO A 155 27.10 1.70 -8.09
C PRO A 155 26.31 0.97 -9.19
N VAL A 156 25.31 0.18 -8.79
CA VAL A 156 24.38 -0.52 -9.67
C VAL A 156 22.98 0.03 -9.42
N TYR A 157 22.39 0.64 -10.43
CA TYR A 157 21.09 1.31 -10.36
C TYR A 157 19.94 0.41 -10.82
N PRO A 158 18.72 0.64 -10.32
CA PRO A 158 17.52 0.04 -10.89
C PRO A 158 17.34 0.54 -12.32
N LEU A 159 17.08 -0.38 -13.25
CA LEU A 159 16.91 -0.07 -14.68
C LEU A 159 15.57 -0.56 -15.19
N GLY A 160 15.02 0.16 -16.17
CA GLY A 160 13.97 -0.33 -17.04
C GLY A 160 14.54 -1.08 -18.27
N GLU A 161 13.66 -1.64 -19.08
CA GLU A 161 14.03 -2.35 -20.29
C GLU A 161 14.91 -1.50 -21.23
N ASN A 162 16.01 -2.08 -21.69
CA ASN A 162 16.94 -1.48 -22.64
C ASN A 162 17.61 -0.14 -22.22
N VAL A 163 17.74 0.11 -20.91
CA VAL A 163 18.59 1.18 -20.38
C VAL A 163 19.87 0.56 -19.85
N GLN A 164 21.05 1.11 -20.21
CA GLN A 164 22.34 0.56 -19.82
C GLN A 164 22.88 1.23 -18.54
N GLN A 165 23.52 0.45 -17.66
CA GLN A 165 24.16 0.95 -16.43
C GLN A 165 25.18 2.07 -16.70
N ALA A 166 26.01 1.91 -17.74
CA ALA A 166 27.01 2.92 -18.10
C ALA A 166 26.38 4.27 -18.48
N TRP A 167 25.24 4.24 -19.16
CA TRP A 167 24.53 5.46 -19.52
C TRP A 167 23.94 6.16 -18.29
N ILE A 168 23.27 5.40 -17.40
CA ILE A 168 22.69 5.95 -16.17
C ILE A 168 23.78 6.57 -15.26
N ARG A 169 24.90 5.87 -15.07
CA ARG A 169 26.03 6.40 -14.29
C ARG A 169 26.52 7.73 -14.83
N LYS A 170 26.72 7.82 -16.15
CA LYS A 170 27.15 9.04 -16.82
C LYS A 170 26.14 10.18 -16.64
N ARG A 171 24.86 9.87 -16.74
CA ARG A 171 23.79 10.87 -16.60
C ARG A 171 23.68 11.38 -15.17
N ILE A 172 23.79 10.48 -14.17
CA ILE A 172 23.78 10.86 -12.76
C ILE A 172 25.01 11.70 -12.40
N ALA A 173 26.21 11.29 -12.84
CA ALA A 173 27.42 12.07 -12.62
C ALA A 173 27.29 13.50 -13.21
N ARG A 174 26.66 13.64 -14.37
CA ARG A 174 26.34 14.95 -14.96
C ARG A 174 25.36 15.74 -14.11
N ALA A 175 24.27 15.10 -13.65
CA ALA A 175 23.26 15.75 -12.81
C ALA A 175 23.84 16.25 -11.48
N LEU A 176 24.73 15.47 -10.85
CA LEU A 176 25.42 15.90 -9.63
C LEU A 176 26.28 17.16 -9.85
N LEU A 177 26.94 17.28 -11.01
CA LEU A 177 27.70 18.48 -11.37
C LEU A 177 26.77 19.68 -11.64
N ASP A 178 25.69 19.45 -12.38
CA ASP A 178 24.72 20.49 -12.75
C ASP A 178 23.97 21.02 -11.52
N LEU A 179 23.80 20.20 -10.45
CA LEU A 179 23.23 20.56 -9.15
C LEU A 179 24.29 21.00 -8.10
N GLY A 180 25.48 21.40 -8.53
CA GLY A 180 26.61 21.75 -7.67
C GLY A 180 26.34 22.89 -6.65
N GLY A 181 25.35 23.75 -6.92
CA GLY A 181 24.87 24.81 -6.00
C GLY A 181 23.74 24.36 -5.08
N MET A 182 23.57 23.07 -4.85
CA MET A 182 22.53 22.51 -3.97
C MET A 182 22.65 23.08 -2.54
N GLU A 183 21.59 23.74 -2.10
CA GLU A 183 21.47 24.24 -0.74
C GLU A 183 20.88 23.16 0.17
N ASP A 184 21.47 23.01 1.37
CA ASP A 184 20.92 22.14 2.40
C ASP A 184 19.85 22.90 3.20
N LEU A 185 18.60 22.52 3.02
CA LEU A 185 17.46 23.17 3.69
C LEU A 185 17.30 22.77 5.15
N VAL A 186 17.99 21.72 5.62
CA VAL A 186 17.98 21.33 7.03
C VAL A 186 19.04 22.13 7.77
N PRO A 187 18.68 22.86 8.84
CA PRO A 187 19.64 23.62 9.64
C PRO A 187 20.81 22.77 10.14
N ALA A 188 22.02 23.32 10.05
CA ALA A 188 23.26 22.62 10.42
C ALA A 188 23.25 22.12 11.88
N GLU A 189 22.59 22.86 12.78
CA GLU A 189 22.45 22.50 14.18
C GLU A 189 21.72 21.15 14.35
N ILE A 190 20.70 20.89 13.52
CA ILE A 190 19.91 19.66 13.57
C ILE A 190 20.74 18.50 13.03
N THR A 191 21.38 18.66 11.87
CA THR A 191 22.20 17.60 11.28
C THR A 191 23.39 17.25 12.15
N THR A 192 24.05 18.25 12.76
CA THR A 192 25.16 18.06 13.70
C THR A 192 24.70 17.33 14.97
N ALA A 193 23.58 17.74 15.57
CA ALA A 193 23.05 17.10 16.77
C ALA A 193 22.67 15.62 16.54
N LEU A 194 22.28 15.26 15.32
CA LEU A 194 21.94 13.89 14.93
C LEU A 194 23.12 13.10 14.35
N GLY A 195 24.31 13.71 14.22
CA GLY A 195 25.48 13.07 13.61
C GLY A 195 25.31 12.76 12.12
N LEU A 196 24.46 13.54 11.42
CA LEU A 196 24.17 13.34 10.01
C LEU A 196 25.06 14.22 9.13
N PRO A 197 25.61 13.70 8.02
CA PRO A 197 26.35 14.49 7.04
C PRO A 197 25.43 15.44 6.26
N GLY A 198 26.02 16.43 5.57
CA GLY A 198 25.26 17.32 4.67
C GLY A 198 24.64 16.57 3.48
N LEU A 199 23.55 17.11 2.93
CA LEU A 199 22.80 16.48 1.83
C LEU A 199 23.67 16.25 0.60
N LYS A 200 24.39 17.26 0.12
CA LYS A 200 25.28 17.16 -1.04
C LYS A 200 26.35 16.09 -0.84
N ALA A 201 27.05 16.14 0.29
CA ALA A 201 28.07 15.14 0.63
C ALA A 201 27.50 13.73 0.68
N SER A 202 26.27 13.58 1.18
CA SER A 202 25.60 12.28 1.24
C SER A 202 25.27 11.73 -0.16
N LEU A 203 24.76 12.57 -1.05
CA LEU A 203 24.45 12.17 -2.41
C LEU A 203 25.73 11.82 -3.20
N GLU A 204 26.76 12.67 -3.11
CA GLU A 204 28.07 12.41 -3.74
C GLU A 204 28.68 11.10 -3.25
N PHE A 205 28.67 10.85 -1.93
CA PHE A 205 29.19 9.62 -1.34
C PHE A 205 28.40 8.38 -1.82
N LEU A 206 27.08 8.42 -1.81
CA LEU A 206 26.26 7.27 -2.21
C LEU A 206 26.38 6.94 -3.70
N HIS A 207 26.68 7.91 -4.56
CA HIS A 207 26.92 7.67 -5.98
C HIS A 207 28.38 7.31 -6.30
N HIS A 208 29.33 7.70 -5.44
CA HIS A 208 30.77 7.45 -5.61
C HIS A 208 31.43 7.09 -4.28
N PRO A 209 30.98 6.00 -3.62
CA PRO A 209 31.57 5.64 -2.33
C PRO A 209 33.04 5.24 -2.51
N PRO A 210 33.97 5.74 -1.67
CA PRO A 210 35.39 5.41 -1.77
C PRO A 210 35.62 3.91 -1.55
N ALA A 211 36.79 3.42 -1.95
CA ALA A 211 37.10 1.99 -1.90
C ALA A 211 37.11 1.40 -0.48
N ASP A 212 37.39 2.22 0.53
CA ASP A 212 37.40 1.86 1.96
C ASP A 212 36.02 1.96 2.63
N ALA A 213 34.99 2.38 1.89
CA ALA A 213 33.61 2.42 2.41
C ALA A 213 33.13 0.99 2.77
N SER A 214 32.43 0.88 3.90
CA SER A 214 31.85 -0.39 4.33
C SER A 214 30.76 -0.86 3.38
N ALA A 215 31.07 -1.87 2.56
CA ALA A 215 30.13 -2.44 1.62
C ALA A 215 28.87 -3.00 2.33
N SER A 216 29.03 -3.60 3.53
CA SER A 216 27.88 -4.10 4.31
C SER A 216 26.98 -2.95 4.79
N ALA A 217 27.57 -1.88 5.35
CA ALA A 217 26.79 -0.73 5.82
C ALA A 217 26.04 -0.03 4.66
N LEU A 218 26.63 0.02 3.47
CA LEU A 218 26.00 0.52 2.25
C LEU A 218 24.84 -0.37 1.80
N MET A 219 25.02 -1.71 1.82
CA MET A 219 23.99 -2.67 1.42
C MET A 219 22.82 -2.71 2.41
N ASP A 220 23.12 -2.70 3.72
CA ASP A 220 22.12 -2.68 4.80
C ASP A 220 21.50 -1.28 4.99
N ARG A 221 22.02 -0.27 4.26
CA ARG A 221 21.59 1.12 4.36
C ARG A 221 21.69 1.67 5.80
N THR A 222 22.72 1.27 6.52
CA THR A 222 23.03 1.72 7.89
C THR A 222 24.12 2.81 7.93
N ASP A 223 24.76 3.09 6.80
CA ASP A 223 25.74 4.15 6.64
C ASP A 223 25.13 5.53 6.94
N PRO A 224 25.87 6.47 7.56
CA PRO A 224 25.36 7.80 7.90
C PRO A 224 24.79 8.60 6.72
N HIS A 225 25.31 8.41 5.51
CA HIS A 225 24.81 9.07 4.31
C HIS A 225 23.44 8.52 3.88
N TRP A 226 23.20 7.23 4.05
CA TRP A 226 21.87 6.64 3.91
C TRP A 226 20.91 7.11 5.01
N GLN A 227 21.40 7.24 6.26
CA GLN A 227 20.58 7.75 7.37
C GLN A 227 20.15 9.19 7.12
N ARG A 228 21.02 10.01 6.50
CA ARG A 228 20.66 11.36 6.10
C ARG A 228 19.48 11.38 5.12
N LEU A 229 19.52 10.60 4.07
CA LEU A 229 18.42 10.58 3.08
C LEU A 229 17.12 10.02 3.67
N LYS A 230 17.21 9.01 4.55
CA LYS A 230 16.04 8.52 5.29
C LYS A 230 15.44 9.60 6.19
N PHE A 231 16.30 10.38 6.86
CA PHE A 231 15.86 11.49 7.68
C PHE A 231 15.16 12.57 6.85
N ASP A 232 15.72 12.97 5.73
CA ASP A 232 15.13 13.99 4.84
C ASP A 232 13.77 13.55 4.32
N GLU A 233 13.63 12.30 3.87
CA GLU A 233 12.36 11.73 3.40
C GLU A 233 11.31 11.74 4.51
N LEU A 234 11.67 11.27 5.72
CA LEU A 234 10.77 11.26 6.86
C LEU A 234 10.41 12.67 7.33
N LEU A 235 11.35 13.59 7.30
CA LEU A 235 11.14 15.00 7.65
C LEU A 235 10.18 15.65 6.65
N ALA A 236 10.40 15.47 5.35
CA ALA A 236 9.53 15.99 4.31
C ALA A 236 8.09 15.45 4.44
N GLN A 237 7.95 14.16 4.72
CA GLN A 237 6.65 13.56 5.02
C GLN A 237 6.01 14.21 6.24
N GLN A 238 6.74 14.37 7.35
CA GLN A 238 6.21 14.97 8.58
C GLN A 238 5.82 16.43 8.40
N ILE A 239 6.62 17.22 7.66
CA ILE A 239 6.29 18.61 7.33
C ILE A 239 5.02 18.67 6.48
N THR A 240 4.92 17.83 5.45
CA THR A 240 3.73 17.75 4.59
C THR A 240 2.48 17.40 5.40
N LEU A 241 2.58 16.40 6.26
CA LEU A 241 1.48 15.97 7.11
C LEU A 241 1.05 17.08 8.10
N ARG A 242 2.00 17.76 8.71
CA ARG A 242 1.72 18.91 9.62
C ARG A 242 1.11 20.09 8.86
N SER A 243 1.57 20.37 7.65
CA SER A 243 1.01 21.42 6.80
C SER A 243 -0.44 21.12 6.42
N VAL A 244 -0.74 19.89 6.01
CA VAL A 244 -2.10 19.43 5.73
C VAL A 244 -2.99 19.54 6.98
N ARG A 245 -2.47 19.14 8.15
CA ARG A 245 -3.18 19.28 9.43
C ARG A 245 -3.44 20.73 9.80
N ALA A 246 -2.47 21.62 9.64
CA ALA A 246 -2.62 23.04 9.88
C ALA A 246 -3.72 23.66 8.97
N LEU A 247 -3.71 23.31 7.69
CA LEU A 247 -4.74 23.71 6.74
C LEU A 247 -6.14 23.14 7.10
N ALA A 248 -6.20 21.90 7.55
CA ALA A 248 -7.46 21.29 7.99
C ALA A 248 -8.01 21.97 9.26
N THR A 249 -7.13 22.28 10.22
CA THR A 249 -7.51 22.94 11.48
C THR A 249 -7.82 24.42 11.35
N SER A 250 -7.43 25.08 10.25
CA SER A 250 -7.84 26.47 9.96
C SER A 250 -9.31 26.60 9.52
N ARG A 251 -9.94 25.50 9.12
CA ARG A 251 -11.36 25.47 8.74
C ARG A 251 -12.24 25.52 9.98
N LYS A 252 -13.42 26.14 9.84
CA LYS A 252 -14.42 26.23 10.91
C LYS A 252 -15.39 25.05 10.87
N ALA A 253 -15.84 24.63 12.05
CA ALA A 253 -16.88 23.60 12.23
C ALA A 253 -17.97 24.11 13.19
N PRO A 254 -19.18 23.54 13.13
CA PRO A 254 -20.21 23.86 14.10
C PRO A 254 -19.82 23.30 15.49
N LYS A 255 -19.97 24.09 16.54
CA LYS A 255 -19.79 23.59 17.90
C LYS A 255 -20.99 22.73 18.30
N LEU A 256 -20.78 21.43 18.49
CA LEU A 256 -21.83 20.51 18.89
C LEU A 256 -21.91 20.47 20.43
N ILE A 257 -22.53 21.47 20.99
CA ILE A 257 -22.76 21.63 22.44
C ILE A 257 -24.26 21.55 22.70
N ALA A 258 -24.68 20.78 23.70
CA ALA A 258 -26.07 20.70 24.08
C ALA A 258 -26.57 22.05 24.64
N ALA A 259 -27.58 22.65 24.02
CA ALA A 259 -28.14 23.93 24.43
C ALA A 259 -28.87 23.85 25.79
N GLN A 260 -29.42 22.70 26.15
CA GLN A 260 -30.23 22.45 27.36
C GLN A 260 -29.75 21.27 28.20
N GLY A 261 -28.44 20.99 28.20
CA GLY A 261 -27.87 19.82 28.85
C GLY A 261 -27.98 18.53 28.03
N SER A 262 -27.48 17.41 28.59
CA SER A 262 -27.35 16.13 27.84
C SER A 262 -28.61 15.27 27.89
N ARG A 263 -29.77 15.85 27.58
CA ARG A 263 -31.10 15.20 27.74
C ARG A 263 -31.21 13.86 26.99
N PHE A 264 -30.77 13.79 25.73
CA PHE A 264 -30.87 12.56 24.94
C PHE A 264 -29.79 11.55 25.32
N ILE A 265 -28.59 12.01 25.67
CA ILE A 265 -27.48 11.17 26.10
C ILE A 265 -27.81 10.49 27.43
N ASP A 266 -28.30 11.22 28.43
CA ASP A 266 -28.65 10.67 29.73
C ASP A 266 -29.83 9.67 29.62
N ALA A 267 -30.84 10.01 28.81
CA ALA A 267 -31.96 9.11 28.54
C ALA A 267 -31.50 7.85 27.78
N PHE A 268 -30.57 7.97 26.84
CA PHE A 268 -30.00 6.84 26.12
C PHE A 268 -29.21 5.91 27.06
N LEU A 269 -28.29 6.46 27.84
CA LEU A 269 -27.47 5.68 28.78
C LEU A 269 -28.32 4.94 29.82
N SER A 270 -29.42 5.55 30.29
CA SER A 270 -30.33 4.91 31.24
C SER A 270 -31.17 3.77 30.63
N ARG A 271 -31.38 3.77 29.31
CA ARG A 271 -32.18 2.75 28.59
C ARG A 271 -31.33 1.61 28.01
N LEU A 272 -30.01 1.75 27.99
CA LEU A 272 -29.16 0.66 27.49
C LEU A 272 -29.31 -0.58 28.37
N PRO A 273 -29.43 -1.80 27.81
CA PRO A 273 -29.53 -3.05 28.55
C PRO A 273 -28.20 -3.45 29.23
N PHE A 274 -27.18 -2.64 29.14
CA PHE A 274 -25.85 -2.85 29.70
C PHE A 274 -25.21 -1.49 30.07
N LYS A 275 -24.23 -1.53 30.95
CA LYS A 275 -23.44 -0.34 31.31
C LYS A 275 -22.26 -0.21 30.31
N PRO A 276 -22.01 0.98 29.75
CA PRO A 276 -20.80 1.21 28.96
C PRO A 276 -19.52 0.91 29.74
N THR A 277 -18.51 0.39 29.08
CA THR A 277 -17.18 0.14 29.70
C THR A 277 -16.42 1.43 29.95
N GLY A 278 -15.40 1.38 30.81
CA GLY A 278 -14.53 2.51 31.09
C GLY A 278 -13.84 3.02 29.80
N ALA A 279 -13.41 2.12 28.91
CA ALA A 279 -12.83 2.48 27.62
C ALA A 279 -13.82 3.19 26.69
N GLN A 280 -15.08 2.75 26.64
CA GLN A 280 -16.11 3.40 25.84
C GLN A 280 -16.40 4.83 26.34
N LEU A 281 -16.50 5.01 27.67
CA LEU A 281 -16.70 6.33 28.26
C LEU A 281 -15.48 7.26 28.06
N ARG A 282 -14.28 6.74 28.20
CA ARG A 282 -13.05 7.49 27.91
C ARG A 282 -13.05 8.01 26.47
N VAL A 283 -13.29 7.13 25.50
CA VAL A 283 -13.35 7.47 24.07
C VAL A 283 -14.48 8.46 23.80
N TRP A 284 -15.64 8.29 24.45
CA TRP A 284 -16.73 9.26 24.34
C TRP A 284 -16.31 10.66 24.84
N CYS A 285 -15.66 10.77 25.99
CA CYS A 285 -15.17 12.05 26.52
C CYS A 285 -14.14 12.72 25.59
N GLU A 286 -13.34 11.95 24.86
CA GLU A 286 -12.41 12.48 23.86
C GLU A 286 -13.16 13.06 22.66
N ILE A 287 -14.17 12.34 22.15
CA ILE A 287 -15.03 12.77 21.05
C ILE A 287 -15.83 14.01 21.44
N GLU A 288 -16.44 14.02 22.61
CA GLU A 288 -17.24 15.13 23.10
C GLU A 288 -16.44 16.43 23.19
N ARG A 289 -15.20 16.36 23.71
CA ARG A 289 -14.26 17.50 23.73
C ARG A 289 -13.93 18.03 22.35
N ASP A 290 -13.79 17.14 21.37
CA ASP A 290 -13.51 17.56 20.00
C ASP A 290 -14.74 18.15 19.32
N LEU A 291 -15.92 17.60 19.54
CA LEU A 291 -17.19 18.11 19.00
C LEU A 291 -17.56 19.51 19.52
N ALA A 292 -17.08 19.84 20.72
CA ALA A 292 -17.30 21.17 21.33
C ALA A 292 -16.41 22.29 20.73
N ARG A 293 -15.41 21.94 19.92
CA ARG A 293 -14.49 22.90 19.28
C ARG A 293 -15.10 23.52 18.05
N ASP A 294 -14.59 24.69 17.65
CA ASP A 294 -14.98 25.40 16.42
C ASP A 294 -14.18 24.97 15.18
N ARG A 295 -13.47 23.87 15.26
CA ARG A 295 -12.68 23.25 14.18
C ARG A 295 -13.12 21.81 13.94
N PRO A 296 -13.05 21.31 12.70
CA PRO A 296 -13.48 19.95 12.38
C PRO A 296 -12.72 18.90 13.19
N MET A 297 -13.45 18.01 13.86
CA MET A 297 -12.88 16.80 14.41
C MET A 297 -12.59 15.83 13.28
N HIS A 298 -11.41 15.25 13.26
CA HIS A 298 -11.05 14.10 12.44
C HIS A 298 -10.56 12.99 13.38
N ARG A 299 -11.43 12.06 13.76
CA ARG A 299 -11.10 11.03 14.75
C ARG A 299 -11.41 9.63 14.26
N LEU A 300 -10.47 8.72 14.47
CA LEU A 300 -10.62 7.28 14.24
C LEU A 300 -10.80 6.56 15.57
N VAL A 301 -11.91 5.85 15.72
CA VAL A 301 -12.17 4.94 16.84
C VAL A 301 -11.84 3.52 16.40
N GLN A 302 -10.84 2.94 17.04
CA GLN A 302 -10.44 1.56 16.86
C GLN A 302 -10.95 0.69 18.00
N GLY A 303 -11.31 -0.54 17.69
CA GLY A 303 -11.69 -1.54 18.69
C GLY A 303 -12.12 -2.82 18.01
N ASP A 304 -11.99 -3.93 18.69
CA ASP A 304 -12.39 -5.23 18.18
C ASP A 304 -13.85 -5.28 17.74
N VAL A 305 -14.20 -6.29 16.93
CA VAL A 305 -15.60 -6.56 16.60
C VAL A 305 -16.36 -6.83 17.91
N GLY A 306 -17.44 -6.07 18.14
CA GLY A 306 -18.23 -6.17 19.38
C GLY A 306 -17.65 -5.40 20.58
N SER A 307 -16.62 -4.56 20.44
CA SER A 307 -16.14 -3.66 21.50
C SER A 307 -17.09 -2.51 21.82
N GLY A 308 -18.20 -2.36 21.07
CA GLY A 308 -19.21 -1.34 21.29
C GLY A 308 -18.95 0.00 20.57
N LYS A 309 -18.18 0.02 19.47
CA LYS A 309 -17.98 1.21 18.63
C LYS A 309 -19.29 1.89 18.22
N THR A 310 -20.34 1.10 17.95
CA THR A 310 -21.66 1.63 17.56
C THR A 310 -22.32 2.41 18.69
N VAL A 311 -22.09 2.05 19.97
CA VAL A 311 -22.61 2.81 21.12
C VAL A 311 -21.95 4.20 21.17
N VAL A 312 -20.64 4.26 20.99
CA VAL A 312 -19.88 5.52 20.96
C VAL A 312 -20.33 6.39 19.78
N ALA A 313 -20.58 5.77 18.62
CA ALA A 313 -21.11 6.47 17.46
C ALA A 313 -22.54 7.01 17.69
N ALA A 314 -23.40 6.26 18.38
CA ALA A 314 -24.74 6.71 18.76
C ALA A 314 -24.68 7.91 19.74
N LEU A 315 -23.77 7.90 20.72
CA LEU A 315 -23.54 9.04 21.61
C LEU A 315 -23.11 10.30 20.83
N ALA A 316 -22.22 10.15 19.85
CA ALA A 316 -21.81 11.26 19.01
C ALA A 316 -22.96 11.81 18.13
N ALA A 317 -23.79 10.91 17.57
CA ALA A 317 -24.97 11.30 16.80
C ALA A 317 -26.04 12.01 17.68
N LEU A 318 -26.25 11.55 18.92
CA LEU A 318 -27.12 12.21 19.87
C LEU A 318 -26.63 13.60 20.25
N ARG A 319 -25.30 13.77 20.45
CA ARG A 319 -24.72 15.10 20.70
C ARG A 319 -24.96 16.05 19.54
N ALA A 320 -24.84 15.58 18.29
CA ALA A 320 -25.17 16.40 17.12
C ALA A 320 -26.66 16.79 17.11
N ALA A 321 -27.55 15.84 17.41
CA ALA A 321 -28.99 16.11 17.50
C ALA A 321 -29.35 17.10 18.64
N GLU A 322 -28.71 17.02 19.80
CA GLU A 322 -28.85 17.99 20.91
C GLU A 322 -28.39 19.41 20.53
N ALA A 323 -27.42 19.50 19.62
CA ALA A 323 -26.96 20.76 19.06
C ALA A 323 -27.80 21.25 17.85
N GLY A 324 -28.92 20.59 17.53
CA GLY A 324 -29.78 20.92 16.38
C GLY A 324 -29.18 20.59 15.03
N MET A 325 -28.14 19.74 14.99
CA MET A 325 -27.43 19.36 13.77
C MET A 325 -27.74 17.92 13.36
N GLN A 326 -27.58 17.64 12.06
CA GLN A 326 -27.80 16.32 11.49
C GLN A 326 -26.52 15.48 11.47
N THR A 327 -26.70 14.17 11.50
CA THR A 327 -25.64 13.17 11.38
C THR A 327 -25.83 12.32 10.13
N ALA A 328 -24.78 12.17 9.29
CA ALA A 328 -24.70 11.19 8.23
C ALA A 328 -23.91 9.95 8.72
N PHE A 329 -24.54 8.77 8.77
CA PHE A 329 -23.90 7.53 9.18
C PHE A 329 -23.74 6.60 7.98
N MET A 330 -22.52 6.37 7.56
CA MET A 330 -22.21 5.57 6.38
C MET A 330 -21.60 4.21 6.74
N ALA A 331 -22.09 3.17 6.07
CA ALA A 331 -21.50 1.84 6.07
C ALA A 331 -21.08 1.41 4.65
N PRO A 332 -20.05 0.58 4.50
CA PRO A 332 -19.48 0.23 3.19
C PRO A 332 -20.37 -0.73 2.39
N THR A 333 -21.25 -1.48 3.03
CA THR A 333 -22.15 -2.43 2.39
C THR A 333 -23.58 -2.26 2.88
N GLU A 334 -24.53 -2.64 2.05
CA GLU A 334 -25.96 -2.58 2.38
C GLU A 334 -26.29 -3.42 3.64
N ILE A 335 -25.68 -4.60 3.77
CA ILE A 335 -25.91 -5.49 4.92
C ILE A 335 -25.50 -4.79 6.23
N LEU A 336 -24.32 -4.19 6.27
CA LEU A 336 -23.84 -3.45 7.44
C LEU A 336 -24.71 -2.20 7.70
N ALA A 337 -25.10 -1.50 6.64
CA ALA A 337 -25.96 -0.35 6.77
C ALA A 337 -27.33 -0.72 7.36
N VAL A 338 -27.94 -1.82 6.93
CA VAL A 338 -29.20 -2.34 7.50
C VAL A 338 -29.02 -2.71 8.97
N GLN A 339 -27.91 -3.35 9.34
CA GLN A 339 -27.63 -3.71 10.74
C GLN A 339 -27.50 -2.45 11.62
N HIS A 340 -26.77 -1.45 11.14
CA HIS A 340 -26.65 -0.17 11.84
C HIS A 340 -27.98 0.56 11.93
N PHE A 341 -28.74 0.63 10.82
CA PHE A 341 -30.03 1.29 10.81
C PHE A 341 -30.98 0.67 11.85
N ARG A 342 -31.17 -0.65 11.82
CA ARG A 342 -32.04 -1.34 12.78
C ARG A 342 -31.63 -1.07 14.22
N LYS A 343 -30.32 -1.15 14.51
CA LYS A 343 -29.81 -0.98 15.86
C LYS A 343 -29.89 0.45 16.37
N ILE A 344 -29.57 1.42 15.51
CA ILE A 344 -29.62 2.83 15.86
C ILE A 344 -31.07 3.31 15.96
N ALA A 345 -31.95 2.90 15.06
CA ALA A 345 -33.38 3.23 15.14
C ALA A 345 -34.02 2.64 16.40
N GLU A 346 -33.76 1.34 16.72
CA GLU A 346 -34.21 0.70 17.97
C GLU A 346 -33.84 1.51 19.21
N TRP A 347 -32.64 2.08 19.23
CA TRP A 347 -32.14 2.83 20.38
C TRP A 347 -32.64 4.28 20.45
N LEU A 348 -32.73 4.95 19.29
CA LEU A 348 -32.88 6.40 19.24
C LEU A 348 -34.28 6.89 18.89
N GLU A 349 -35.08 6.13 18.16
CA GLU A 349 -36.49 6.52 17.87
C GLU A 349 -37.36 6.65 19.13
N PRO A 350 -37.21 5.77 20.16
CA PRO A 350 -37.93 5.95 21.42
C PRO A 350 -37.55 7.24 22.20
N LEU A 351 -36.45 7.92 21.80
CA LEU A 351 -36.04 9.21 22.34
C LEU A 351 -36.58 10.39 21.51
N GLY A 352 -37.33 10.11 20.45
CA GLY A 352 -37.85 11.13 19.52
C GLY A 352 -36.87 11.53 18.41
N ILE A 353 -35.79 10.78 18.22
CA ILE A 353 -34.81 11.02 17.15
C ILE A 353 -35.21 10.21 15.91
N ARG A 354 -35.59 10.89 14.84
CA ARG A 354 -36.00 10.25 13.59
C ARG A 354 -34.79 9.85 12.75
N CYS A 355 -34.76 8.57 12.31
CA CYS A 355 -33.75 8.03 11.43
C CYS A 355 -34.26 7.92 9.99
N ALA A 356 -33.52 8.43 9.00
CA ALA A 356 -33.78 8.23 7.59
C ALA A 356 -32.87 7.13 7.03
N TRP A 357 -33.42 6.29 6.15
CA TRP A 357 -32.70 5.22 5.47
C TRP A 357 -32.42 5.60 4.01
N LEU A 358 -31.16 5.53 3.54
CA LEU A 358 -30.83 5.87 2.16
C LEU A 358 -29.78 4.93 1.57
N THR A 359 -30.20 4.13 0.58
CA THR A 359 -29.31 3.24 -0.20
C THR A 359 -29.61 3.34 -1.68
N GLY A 360 -28.73 2.78 -2.51
CA GLY A 360 -28.89 2.80 -3.97
C GLY A 360 -30.07 1.97 -4.50
N ARG A 361 -30.61 1.06 -3.70
CA ARG A 361 -31.67 0.10 -4.10
C ARG A 361 -33.08 0.46 -3.62
N LEU A 362 -33.26 1.58 -2.97
CA LEU A 362 -34.58 2.04 -2.54
C LEU A 362 -35.50 2.28 -3.74
N LYS A 363 -36.78 1.96 -3.56
CA LYS A 363 -37.82 2.33 -4.52
C LYS A 363 -37.92 3.85 -4.63
N ALA A 364 -38.30 4.35 -5.79
CA ALA A 364 -38.31 5.79 -6.06
C ALA A 364 -39.15 6.62 -5.05
N ALA A 365 -40.26 6.05 -4.55
CA ALA A 365 -41.12 6.71 -3.56
C ALA A 365 -40.44 6.81 -2.19
N GLU A 366 -39.90 5.70 -1.68
CA GLU A 366 -39.19 5.61 -0.40
C GLU A 366 -37.92 6.51 -0.41
N ARG A 367 -37.20 6.49 -1.54
CA ARG A 367 -36.03 7.36 -1.73
C ARG A 367 -36.41 8.84 -1.65
N ARG A 368 -37.53 9.24 -2.27
CA ARG A 368 -38.00 10.63 -2.26
C ARG A 368 -38.39 11.05 -0.84
N GLU A 369 -39.09 10.19 -0.10
CA GLU A 369 -39.46 10.46 1.29
C GLU A 369 -38.22 10.63 2.16
N SER A 370 -37.23 9.74 2.05
CA SER A 370 -35.97 9.82 2.79
C SER A 370 -35.21 11.09 2.48
N LEU A 371 -35.09 11.46 1.20
CA LEU A 371 -34.42 12.69 0.77
C LEU A 371 -35.11 13.93 1.32
N GLU A 372 -36.46 13.97 1.30
CA GLU A 372 -37.23 15.11 1.84
C GLU A 372 -37.08 15.20 3.37
N ALA A 373 -37.08 14.07 4.08
CA ALA A 373 -36.86 14.06 5.52
C ALA A 373 -35.45 14.54 5.91
N ILE A 374 -34.44 14.26 5.08
CA ILE A 374 -33.07 14.76 5.27
C ILE A 374 -33.02 16.26 4.97
N ARG A 375 -33.58 16.69 3.82
CA ARG A 375 -33.56 18.08 3.37
C ARG A 375 -34.32 19.02 4.30
N SER A 376 -35.46 18.60 4.80
CA SER A 376 -36.28 19.39 5.74
C SER A 376 -35.72 19.42 7.17
N GLY A 377 -34.71 18.59 7.49
CA GLY A 377 -34.23 18.43 8.87
C GLY A 377 -35.14 17.59 9.76
N ALA A 378 -36.24 17.03 9.22
CA ALA A 378 -37.13 16.15 9.97
C ALA A 378 -36.47 14.87 10.44
N ALA A 379 -35.46 14.36 9.70
CA ALA A 379 -34.58 13.29 10.14
C ALA A 379 -33.28 13.88 10.70
N GLN A 380 -32.97 13.60 11.96
CA GLN A 380 -31.74 14.01 12.62
C GLN A 380 -30.56 13.11 12.23
N ILE A 381 -30.82 11.87 11.87
CA ILE A 381 -29.79 10.90 11.51
C ILE A 381 -30.16 10.26 10.16
N ALA A 382 -29.25 10.35 9.18
CA ALA A 382 -29.38 9.65 7.92
C ALA A 382 -28.39 8.47 7.89
N ILE A 383 -28.88 7.25 7.72
CA ILE A 383 -28.06 6.02 7.71
C ILE A 383 -28.13 5.38 6.33
N GLY A 384 -27.00 4.99 5.77
CA GLY A 384 -26.98 4.37 4.45
C GLY A 384 -25.58 3.98 3.97
N THR A 385 -25.49 3.83 2.66
CA THR A 385 -24.23 3.53 1.98
C THR A 385 -23.64 4.78 1.33
N HIS A 386 -22.74 4.62 0.37
CA HIS A 386 -22.21 5.74 -0.45
C HIS A 386 -23.31 6.59 -1.14
N ALA A 387 -24.56 6.15 -1.15
CA ALA A 387 -25.68 6.93 -1.63
C ALA A 387 -25.87 8.26 -0.88
N LEU A 388 -25.41 8.34 0.39
CA LEU A 388 -25.45 9.56 1.21
C LEU A 388 -24.51 10.68 0.73
N ILE A 389 -23.51 10.35 -0.13
CA ILE A 389 -22.51 11.31 -0.64
C ILE A 389 -22.83 11.76 -2.07
N GLN A 390 -23.92 11.28 -2.66
CA GLN A 390 -24.29 11.68 -4.03
C GLN A 390 -24.76 13.14 -4.05
N GLU A 391 -24.47 13.86 -5.14
CA GLU A 391 -24.80 15.28 -5.35
C GLU A 391 -26.28 15.65 -5.11
N LYS A 392 -27.18 14.66 -5.13
CA LYS A 392 -28.63 14.86 -4.93
C LYS A 392 -29.06 14.82 -3.46
N VAL A 393 -28.14 14.59 -2.51
CA VAL A 393 -28.46 14.52 -1.09
C VAL A 393 -28.08 15.84 -0.42
N GLU A 394 -29.10 16.60 -0.08
CA GLU A 394 -28.96 17.90 0.59
C GLU A 394 -29.35 17.76 2.07
N PHE A 395 -28.40 18.01 2.96
CA PHE A 395 -28.66 18.09 4.39
C PHE A 395 -29.05 19.51 4.78
N ASN A 396 -30.02 19.66 5.64
CA ASN A 396 -30.40 20.97 6.19
C ASN A 396 -29.29 21.60 7.03
N ALA A 397 -28.68 20.77 7.93
CA ALA A 397 -27.62 21.23 8.83
C ALA A 397 -26.71 20.05 9.21
N LEU A 398 -25.83 19.62 8.30
CA LEU A 398 -24.90 18.52 8.56
C LEU A 398 -23.80 18.95 9.53
N GLY A 399 -23.79 18.41 10.75
CA GLY A 399 -22.76 18.68 11.76
C GLY A 399 -21.77 17.55 11.96
N LEU A 400 -22.18 16.31 11.69
CA LEU A 400 -21.37 15.10 11.96
C LEU A 400 -21.49 14.09 10.81
N ALA A 401 -20.36 13.58 10.34
CA ALA A 401 -20.29 12.43 9.45
C ALA A 401 -19.62 11.25 10.18
N ILE A 402 -20.27 10.10 10.21
CA ILE A 402 -19.75 8.85 10.80
C ILE A 402 -19.53 7.86 9.66
N VAL A 403 -18.34 7.25 9.60
CA VAL A 403 -17.95 6.28 8.57
C VAL A 403 -17.50 5.00 9.23
N ASP A 404 -18.23 3.91 9.00
CA ASP A 404 -17.81 2.59 9.51
C ASP A 404 -16.93 1.87 8.49
N GLU A 405 -15.96 1.07 8.98
CA GLU A 405 -15.01 0.30 8.18
C GLU A 405 -14.29 1.14 7.10
N GLN A 406 -13.67 2.23 7.52
CA GLN A 406 -13.02 3.24 6.69
C GLN A 406 -12.14 2.68 5.56
N HIS A 407 -11.45 1.55 5.80
CA HIS A 407 -10.51 0.94 4.83
C HIS A 407 -11.18 0.50 3.51
N ARG A 408 -12.51 0.42 3.45
CA ARG A 408 -13.30 0.06 2.27
C ARG A 408 -13.73 1.25 1.41
N PHE A 409 -13.45 2.48 1.86
CA PHE A 409 -13.78 3.71 1.13
C PHE A 409 -12.56 4.27 0.39
N GLY A 410 -12.73 4.65 -0.87
CA GLY A 410 -11.71 5.32 -1.66
C GLY A 410 -11.39 6.75 -1.18
N VAL A 411 -10.24 7.29 -1.58
CA VAL A 411 -9.80 8.66 -1.22
C VAL A 411 -10.82 9.71 -1.64
N ALA A 412 -11.37 9.61 -2.85
CA ALA A 412 -12.37 10.54 -3.38
C ALA A 412 -13.66 10.57 -2.55
N GLN A 413 -14.13 9.41 -2.07
CA GLN A 413 -15.32 9.31 -1.23
C GLN A 413 -15.12 9.95 0.15
N ARG A 414 -13.91 9.85 0.71
CA ARG A 414 -13.55 10.51 1.97
C ARG A 414 -13.46 12.03 1.83
N LEU A 415 -12.99 12.51 0.68
CA LEU A 415 -12.94 13.93 0.38
C LEU A 415 -14.32 14.53 0.19
N ALA A 416 -15.25 13.80 -0.45
CA ALA A 416 -16.64 14.25 -0.66
C ALA A 416 -17.39 14.49 0.66
N LEU A 417 -17.08 13.76 1.74
CA LEU A 417 -17.64 14.00 3.08
C LEU A 417 -17.09 15.27 3.76
N ARG A 418 -15.93 15.74 3.33
CA ARG A 418 -15.27 16.95 3.88
C ARG A 418 -15.70 18.23 3.18
N SER A 419 -16.35 18.12 2.03
CA SER A 419 -16.81 19.25 1.23
C SER A 419 -18.32 19.23 1.15
N ASN A 420 -18.94 20.38 1.35
CA ASN A 420 -20.33 20.56 0.97
C ASN A 420 -20.38 20.46 -0.57
N PRO A 421 -21.13 19.52 -1.18
CA PRO A 421 -21.15 19.36 -2.64
C PRO A 421 -21.59 20.62 -3.38
N HIS A 422 -22.36 21.48 -2.72
CA HIS A 422 -22.92 22.69 -3.32
C HIS A 422 -21.98 23.93 -3.24
N GLU A 423 -20.93 23.88 -2.41
CA GLU A 423 -19.98 24.98 -2.25
C GLU A 423 -18.54 24.48 -2.09
N PRO A 424 -17.95 23.86 -3.13
CA PRO A 424 -16.63 23.22 -3.01
C PRO A 424 -15.48 24.21 -2.72
N ASN A 425 -15.67 25.50 -2.98
CA ASN A 425 -14.63 26.54 -2.85
C ASN A 425 -14.91 27.60 -1.77
N ASP A 426 -16.04 27.53 -1.05
CA ASP A 426 -16.29 28.48 0.04
C ASP A 426 -15.48 28.11 1.28
N GLN A 427 -14.44 28.91 1.54
CA GLN A 427 -13.59 28.78 2.74
C GLN A 427 -14.32 29.18 4.03
N THR A 428 -15.46 29.84 3.93
CA THR A 428 -16.27 30.30 5.07
C THR A 428 -17.32 29.27 5.49
N ALA A 429 -17.67 28.31 4.62
CA ALA A 429 -18.65 27.27 4.92
C ALA A 429 -18.17 26.35 6.06
N LEU A 430 -19.06 26.13 7.05
CA LEU A 430 -18.79 25.23 8.16
C LEU A 430 -18.62 23.78 7.64
N LYS A 431 -17.56 23.10 8.08
CA LYS A 431 -17.29 21.71 7.71
C LYS A 431 -17.79 20.78 8.80
N PRO A 432 -18.44 19.65 8.45
CA PRO A 432 -18.88 18.68 9.45
C PRO A 432 -17.69 18.01 10.16
N HIS A 433 -17.91 17.62 11.40
CA HIS A 433 -16.99 16.72 12.12
C HIS A 433 -17.00 15.34 11.47
N LEU A 434 -15.85 14.65 11.47
CA LEU A 434 -15.69 13.32 10.87
C LEU A 434 -15.24 12.32 11.94
N LEU A 435 -16.09 11.32 12.18
CA LEU A 435 -15.82 10.19 13.05
C LEU A 435 -15.71 8.92 12.22
N MET A 436 -14.58 8.25 12.30
CA MET A 436 -14.33 7.00 11.59
C MET A 436 -14.26 5.85 12.57
N LEU A 437 -14.84 4.70 12.19
CA LEU A 437 -14.82 3.49 12.98
C LEU A 437 -14.04 2.41 12.23
N SER A 438 -13.25 1.61 12.95
CA SER A 438 -12.54 0.47 12.37
C SER A 438 -12.44 -0.69 13.35
N ALA A 439 -12.73 -1.91 12.86
CA ALA A 439 -12.48 -3.13 13.60
C ALA A 439 -11.07 -3.67 13.41
N THR A 440 -10.35 -3.20 12.37
CA THR A 440 -8.97 -3.61 12.13
C THR A 440 -8.01 -2.71 12.91
N PRO A 441 -7.12 -3.28 13.75
CA PRO A 441 -6.09 -2.49 14.38
C PRO A 441 -5.12 -1.96 13.31
N ILE A 442 -5.05 -0.64 13.18
CA ILE A 442 -4.04 0.01 12.36
C ILE A 442 -2.88 0.34 13.31
N PRO A 443 -1.66 -0.17 13.08
CA PRO A 443 -0.52 0.19 13.91
C PRO A 443 -0.41 1.72 14.05
N ARG A 444 -0.20 2.21 15.27
CA ARG A 444 -0.17 3.65 15.55
C ARG A 444 0.83 4.39 14.67
N THR A 445 1.96 3.77 14.40
CA THR A 445 2.99 4.28 13.46
C THR A 445 2.46 4.43 12.04
N LEU A 446 1.69 3.46 11.54
CA LEU A 446 1.08 3.51 10.21
C LEU A 446 -0.06 4.54 10.17
N ALA A 447 -0.84 4.66 11.24
CA ALA A 447 -1.86 5.70 11.36
C ALA A 447 -1.23 7.10 11.35
N MET A 448 -0.10 7.28 12.01
CA MET A 448 0.63 8.56 12.03
C MET A 448 1.30 8.90 10.71
N SER A 449 1.75 7.93 9.92
CA SER A 449 2.43 8.17 8.65
C SER A 449 1.47 8.37 7.47
N TYR A 450 0.33 7.68 7.44
CA TYR A 450 -0.63 7.79 6.32
C TYR A 450 -1.90 8.59 6.64
N LEU A 451 -2.20 8.79 7.93
CA LEU A 451 -3.42 9.41 8.42
C LEU A 451 -3.12 10.53 9.42
N ALA A 452 -2.04 11.27 9.21
CA ALA A 452 -1.51 12.29 10.13
C ALA A 452 -2.50 13.39 10.54
N ASP A 453 -3.63 13.48 9.87
CA ASP A 453 -4.75 14.38 10.10
C ASP A 453 -5.80 13.75 11.05
N LEU A 454 -5.59 12.48 11.49
CA LEU A 454 -6.52 11.75 12.34
C LEU A 454 -6.02 11.64 13.79
N ASP A 455 -6.87 12.04 14.72
CA ASP A 455 -6.74 11.66 16.11
C ASP A 455 -7.26 10.24 16.30
N VAL A 456 -6.56 9.41 17.06
CA VAL A 456 -6.89 7.99 17.23
C VAL A 456 -7.30 7.71 18.67
N SER A 457 -8.47 7.10 18.84
CA SER A 457 -8.97 6.56 20.12
C SER A 457 -9.10 5.04 20.02
N VAL A 458 -8.74 4.33 21.07
CA VAL A 458 -8.79 2.86 21.10
C VAL A 458 -9.74 2.40 22.21
N ILE A 459 -10.72 1.55 21.85
CA ILE A 459 -11.54 0.82 22.81
C ILE A 459 -10.82 -0.49 23.10
N ASP A 460 -10.06 -0.54 24.18
CA ASP A 460 -9.17 -1.62 24.58
C ASP A 460 -9.78 -2.56 25.62
N GLU A 461 -11.07 -2.36 25.95
CA GLU A 461 -11.84 -3.23 26.83
C GLU A 461 -12.92 -3.99 26.06
N LEU A 462 -13.10 -5.25 26.41
CA LEU A 462 -14.23 -6.05 25.94
C LEU A 462 -15.45 -5.84 26.84
N PRO A 463 -16.68 -5.81 26.26
CA PRO A 463 -17.89 -5.73 27.06
C PRO A 463 -17.99 -6.86 28.09
N PRO A 464 -18.62 -6.60 29.24
CA PRO A 464 -18.85 -7.64 30.28
C PRO A 464 -19.53 -8.88 29.69
N GLY A 465 -19.07 -10.07 30.09
CA GLY A 465 -19.60 -11.36 29.63
C GLY A 465 -18.98 -11.90 28.35
N ARG A 466 -18.10 -11.17 27.69
CA ARG A 466 -17.38 -11.67 26.50
C ARG A 466 -16.08 -12.38 26.91
N THR A 467 -16.00 -13.66 26.59
CA THR A 467 -14.75 -14.44 26.79
C THR A 467 -13.74 -14.16 25.69
N PRO A 468 -12.44 -14.16 26.00
CA PRO A 468 -11.39 -14.03 24.99
C PRO A 468 -11.48 -15.12 23.91
N VAL A 469 -11.19 -14.73 22.65
CA VAL A 469 -11.16 -15.67 21.52
C VAL A 469 -9.89 -16.51 21.61
N VAL A 470 -10.05 -17.84 21.57
CA VAL A 470 -8.91 -18.77 21.53
C VAL A 470 -8.54 -19.06 20.08
N THR A 471 -7.36 -18.64 19.66
CA THR A 471 -6.82 -18.93 18.33
C THR A 471 -5.81 -20.06 18.41
N LYS A 472 -5.97 -21.07 17.52
CA LYS A 472 -5.04 -22.21 17.40
C LYS A 472 -4.57 -22.35 15.96
N THR A 473 -3.29 -22.56 15.76
CA THR A 473 -2.71 -22.94 14.47
C THR A 473 -2.60 -24.45 14.39
N VAL A 474 -3.06 -25.03 13.28
CA VAL A 474 -3.03 -26.47 13.05
C VAL A 474 -2.42 -26.73 11.66
N ARG A 475 -1.56 -27.74 11.55
CA ARG A 475 -0.96 -28.12 10.27
C ARG A 475 -2.01 -28.76 9.36
N LEU A 476 -1.83 -28.64 8.04
CA LEU A 476 -2.78 -29.14 7.04
C LEU A 476 -2.96 -30.66 7.09
N ASP A 477 -1.92 -31.42 7.47
CA ASP A 477 -1.96 -32.88 7.65
C ASP A 477 -2.93 -33.30 8.78
N ARG A 478 -3.20 -32.40 9.75
CA ARG A 478 -4.13 -32.60 10.85
C ARG A 478 -5.55 -32.06 10.59
N ARG A 479 -5.94 -31.91 9.32
CA ARG A 479 -7.27 -31.42 8.94
C ARG A 479 -8.41 -32.29 9.51
N ALA A 480 -8.19 -33.57 9.68
CA ALA A 480 -9.18 -34.50 10.27
C ALA A 480 -9.53 -34.11 11.72
N ASP A 481 -8.55 -33.67 12.51
CA ASP A 481 -8.76 -33.23 13.90
C ASP A 481 -9.66 -31.97 13.93
N VAL A 482 -9.40 -31.03 12.99
CA VAL A 482 -10.21 -29.82 12.86
C VAL A 482 -11.67 -30.16 12.51
N LEU A 483 -11.90 -31.13 11.62
CA LEU A 483 -13.25 -31.60 11.30
C LEU A 483 -13.93 -32.24 12.49
N GLY A 484 -13.20 -32.95 13.34
CA GLY A 484 -13.69 -33.48 14.62
C GLY A 484 -14.17 -32.37 15.57
N VAL A 485 -13.37 -31.30 15.69
CA VAL A 485 -13.75 -30.11 16.49
C VAL A 485 -14.98 -29.41 15.90
N VAL A 486 -15.05 -29.27 14.58
CA VAL A 486 -16.21 -28.69 13.88
C VAL A 486 -17.48 -29.49 14.18
N ARG A 487 -17.41 -30.84 14.10
CA ARG A 487 -18.52 -31.73 14.42
C ARG A 487 -18.97 -31.54 15.87
N ALA A 488 -18.07 -31.66 16.81
CA ALA A 488 -18.39 -31.52 18.26
C ALA A 488 -18.98 -30.13 18.59
N THR A 489 -18.43 -29.07 18.00
CA THR A 489 -18.93 -27.70 18.18
C THR A 489 -20.33 -27.57 17.64
N ALA A 490 -20.57 -28.16 16.50
CA ALA A 490 -21.84 -28.13 15.84
C ALA A 490 -22.91 -29.00 16.58
N GLU A 491 -22.55 -30.15 17.11
CA GLU A 491 -23.41 -31.00 17.92
C GLU A 491 -23.78 -30.36 19.27
N SER A 492 -22.90 -29.51 19.83
CA SER A 492 -23.21 -28.71 21.00
C SER A 492 -24.20 -27.55 20.75
N GLY A 493 -24.77 -27.44 19.55
CA GLY A 493 -25.73 -26.39 19.17
C GLY A 493 -25.11 -25.09 18.71
N ARG A 494 -23.79 -24.98 18.69
CA ARG A 494 -23.05 -23.78 18.25
C ARG A 494 -22.89 -23.76 16.74
N GLN A 495 -22.69 -22.58 16.19
CA GLN A 495 -22.50 -22.34 14.75
C GLN A 495 -21.02 -22.27 14.41
N VAL A 496 -20.67 -22.68 13.19
CA VAL A 496 -19.29 -22.71 12.69
C VAL A 496 -19.19 -21.99 11.37
N TYR A 497 -18.23 -21.07 11.22
CA TYR A 497 -17.83 -20.49 9.96
C TYR A 497 -16.58 -21.18 9.45
N TRP A 498 -16.63 -21.67 8.22
CA TRP A 498 -15.47 -22.20 7.51
C TRP A 498 -15.09 -21.22 6.40
N VAL A 499 -13.89 -20.62 6.48
CA VAL A 499 -13.42 -19.64 5.50
C VAL A 499 -12.41 -20.30 4.57
N CYS A 500 -12.70 -20.28 3.26
CA CYS A 500 -11.75 -20.71 2.24
C CYS A 500 -10.89 -19.53 1.80
N PRO A 501 -9.55 -19.62 1.87
CA PRO A 501 -8.68 -18.60 1.29
C PRO A 501 -8.76 -18.65 -0.24
N MET A 502 -8.70 -17.48 -0.87
CA MET A 502 -8.48 -17.38 -2.32
C MET A 502 -7.00 -17.62 -2.60
N ILE A 503 -6.69 -18.49 -3.55
CA ILE A 503 -5.31 -18.89 -3.89
C ILE A 503 -4.79 -18.12 -5.11
N GLU A 504 -5.68 -17.63 -5.99
CA GLU A 504 -5.33 -16.89 -7.21
C GLU A 504 -6.32 -15.75 -7.51
N GLU A 505 -5.90 -14.75 -8.30
CA GLU A 505 -6.73 -13.60 -8.71
C GLU A 505 -7.83 -13.96 -9.75
N ASN A 506 -8.14 -15.23 -9.96
CA ASN A 506 -9.06 -15.70 -10.98
C ASN A 506 -10.40 -16.13 -10.35
N GLU A 507 -11.44 -15.30 -10.50
CA GLU A 507 -12.77 -15.48 -9.87
C GLU A 507 -13.42 -16.85 -10.16
N THR A 508 -13.13 -17.45 -11.32
CA THR A 508 -13.67 -18.76 -11.72
C THR A 508 -13.02 -19.92 -10.97
N ILE A 509 -11.73 -19.86 -10.72
CA ILE A 509 -10.97 -20.89 -9.99
C ILE A 509 -11.33 -20.86 -8.50
N ASP A 510 -11.50 -19.67 -7.93
CA ASP A 510 -11.89 -19.49 -6.53
C ASP A 510 -13.29 -19.97 -6.22
N LEU A 511 -14.23 -19.81 -7.15
CA LEU A 511 -15.59 -20.32 -7.04
C LEU A 511 -15.60 -21.85 -7.02
N THR A 512 -14.83 -22.48 -7.91
CA THR A 512 -14.68 -23.95 -8.00
C THR A 512 -14.11 -24.49 -6.69
N SER A 513 -13.10 -23.84 -6.12
CA SER A 513 -12.47 -24.20 -4.85
C SER A 513 -13.45 -24.15 -3.66
N ALA A 514 -14.31 -23.14 -3.58
CA ALA A 514 -15.32 -23.02 -2.52
C ALA A 514 -16.44 -24.07 -2.64
N VAL A 515 -16.87 -24.36 -3.87
CA VAL A 515 -17.89 -25.40 -4.16
C VAL A 515 -17.33 -26.79 -3.87
N GLU A 516 -16.10 -27.08 -4.26
CA GLU A 516 -15.42 -28.35 -3.97
C GLU A 516 -15.21 -28.54 -2.47
N CYS A 517 -14.81 -27.47 -1.75
CA CYS A 517 -14.68 -27.51 -0.31
C CYS A 517 -16.02 -27.82 0.38
N LYS A 518 -17.13 -27.22 -0.08
CA LYS A 518 -18.48 -27.57 0.39
C LYS A 518 -18.79 -29.02 0.16
N ALA A 519 -18.54 -29.54 -1.05
CA ALA A 519 -18.81 -30.93 -1.40
C ALA A 519 -18.00 -31.93 -0.54
N ASP A 520 -16.72 -31.60 -0.25
CA ASP A 520 -15.88 -32.39 0.65
C ASP A 520 -16.40 -32.36 2.10
N LEU A 521 -16.80 -31.19 2.60
CA LEU A 521 -17.35 -31.05 3.95
C LEU A 521 -18.70 -31.79 4.10
N VAL A 522 -19.59 -31.74 3.08
CA VAL A 522 -20.87 -32.48 3.08
C VAL A 522 -20.62 -33.98 3.16
N ARG A 523 -19.64 -34.49 2.41
CA ARG A 523 -19.28 -35.93 2.45
C ARG A 523 -18.74 -36.36 3.81
N ARG A 524 -17.91 -35.50 4.45
CA ARG A 524 -17.26 -35.84 5.73
C ARG A 524 -18.12 -35.57 6.96
N LEU A 525 -19.09 -34.67 6.83
CA LEU A 525 -19.99 -34.22 7.89
C LEU A 525 -21.46 -34.33 7.45
N PRO A 526 -21.98 -35.55 7.11
CA PRO A 526 -23.29 -35.72 6.51
C PRO A 526 -24.47 -35.34 7.43
N THR A 527 -24.21 -35.26 8.73
CA THR A 527 -25.22 -34.84 9.74
C THR A 527 -25.39 -33.33 9.82
N LEU A 528 -24.50 -32.55 9.19
CA LEU A 528 -24.52 -31.09 9.27
C LEU A 528 -25.13 -30.48 8.00
N ARG A 529 -25.98 -29.47 8.17
CA ARG A 529 -26.46 -28.64 7.07
C ARG A 529 -25.43 -27.53 6.78
N ILE A 530 -24.88 -27.50 5.57
CA ILE A 530 -23.81 -26.61 5.18
C ILE A 530 -24.31 -25.62 4.14
N GLY A 531 -24.40 -24.33 4.53
CA GLY A 531 -24.66 -23.21 3.62
C GLY A 531 -23.38 -22.73 2.93
N LEU A 532 -23.48 -22.20 1.72
CA LEU A 532 -22.36 -21.57 0.98
C LEU A 532 -22.70 -20.11 0.70
N VAL A 533 -21.76 -19.23 0.99
CA VAL A 533 -21.82 -17.80 0.62
C VAL A 533 -20.52 -17.42 -0.06
N HIS A 534 -20.60 -16.79 -1.24
CA HIS A 534 -19.44 -16.31 -1.98
C HIS A 534 -19.73 -14.98 -2.70
N GLY A 535 -18.68 -14.31 -3.20
CA GLY A 535 -18.75 -12.97 -3.80
C GLY A 535 -19.73 -12.86 -4.96
N ALA A 536 -19.75 -13.84 -5.86
CA ALA A 536 -20.56 -13.84 -7.08
C ALA A 536 -22.06 -14.15 -6.87
N MET A 537 -22.51 -14.56 -5.66
CA MET A 537 -23.95 -14.81 -5.40
C MET A 537 -24.76 -13.52 -5.41
N PRO A 538 -26.03 -13.56 -5.88
CA PRO A 538 -26.99 -12.48 -5.70
C PRO A 538 -27.18 -12.10 -4.24
N ALA A 539 -27.47 -10.82 -3.98
CA ALA A 539 -27.59 -10.34 -2.59
C ALA A 539 -28.75 -10.98 -1.83
N GLU A 540 -29.86 -11.29 -2.52
CA GLU A 540 -31.03 -11.96 -1.95
C GLU A 540 -30.70 -13.37 -1.46
N GLU A 541 -29.99 -14.15 -2.27
CA GLU A 541 -29.55 -15.50 -1.91
C GLU A 541 -28.57 -15.47 -0.73
N LYS A 542 -27.64 -14.49 -0.71
CA LYS A 542 -26.73 -14.31 0.43
C LYS A 542 -27.50 -14.03 1.71
N ASN A 543 -28.49 -13.15 1.63
CA ASN A 543 -29.31 -12.79 2.79
C ASN A 543 -30.14 -13.97 3.28
N ASP A 544 -30.74 -14.75 2.37
CA ASP A 544 -31.50 -15.95 2.72
C ASP A 544 -30.62 -16.98 3.44
N VAL A 545 -29.44 -17.29 2.89
CA VAL A 545 -28.51 -18.22 3.55
C VAL A 545 -28.07 -17.72 4.92
N MET A 546 -27.81 -16.41 5.06
CA MET A 546 -27.42 -15.82 6.34
C MET A 546 -28.56 -15.81 7.36
N GLN A 547 -29.77 -15.48 6.96
CA GLN A 547 -30.95 -15.53 7.84
C GLN A 547 -31.22 -16.94 8.36
N ARG A 548 -31.18 -17.96 7.49
CA ARG A 548 -31.29 -19.36 7.88
C ARG A 548 -30.17 -19.83 8.80
N PHE A 549 -28.97 -19.27 8.60
CA PHE A 549 -27.84 -19.53 9.49
C PHE A 549 -28.07 -18.88 10.87
N GLU A 550 -28.49 -17.63 10.94
CA GLU A 550 -28.80 -16.90 12.18
C GLU A 550 -29.97 -17.54 12.94
N ALA A 551 -31.02 -17.98 12.23
CA ALA A 551 -32.16 -18.69 12.80
C ALA A 551 -31.81 -20.10 13.30
N GLY A 552 -30.60 -20.60 13.02
CA GLY A 552 -30.19 -21.95 13.40
C GLY A 552 -30.82 -23.07 12.55
N GLU A 553 -31.55 -22.72 11.48
CA GLU A 553 -32.17 -23.69 10.55
C GLU A 553 -31.11 -24.39 9.69
N ASN A 554 -30.12 -23.66 9.22
CA ASN A 554 -28.87 -24.19 8.70
C ASN A 554 -27.95 -24.44 9.90
N ARG A 555 -28.28 -25.42 10.68
CA ARG A 555 -27.43 -25.78 11.80
C ARG A 555 -26.07 -26.16 11.23
N ARG A 556 -25.10 -25.18 11.28
CA ARG A 556 -23.77 -25.48 11.73
C ARG A 556 -22.57 -25.15 10.85
N THR A 557 -22.68 -24.78 9.56
CA THR A 557 -21.45 -24.31 8.86
C THR A 557 -21.79 -23.40 7.69
N CYS A 558 -21.26 -22.19 7.68
CA CYS A 558 -21.31 -21.27 6.55
C CYS A 558 -19.92 -21.20 5.91
N LEU A 559 -19.84 -21.53 4.63
CA LEU A 559 -18.63 -21.38 3.82
C LEU A 559 -18.58 -19.96 3.23
N HIS A 560 -17.55 -19.22 3.56
CA HIS A 560 -17.35 -17.88 3.05
C HIS A 560 -16.08 -17.80 2.22
N GLY A 561 -16.20 -17.58 0.91
CA GLY A 561 -15.11 -17.15 0.05
C GLY A 561 -14.89 -15.65 0.25
N ARG A 562 -13.78 -15.26 0.86
CA ARG A 562 -13.48 -13.85 1.14
C ARG A 562 -12.97 -13.14 -0.11
N HIS A 563 -13.75 -12.23 -0.65
CA HIS A 563 -13.28 -11.30 -1.67
C HIS A 563 -12.33 -10.29 -1.01
N ARG A 564 -11.05 -10.35 -1.32
CA ARG A 564 -10.10 -9.29 -0.99
C ARG A 564 -10.26 -8.18 -2.03
N SER A 565 -11.14 -7.22 -1.77
CA SER A 565 -11.19 -5.99 -2.56
C SER A 565 -9.96 -5.12 -2.25
N GLY A 566 -8.80 -5.53 -2.77
CA GLY A 566 -7.62 -4.71 -2.86
C GLY A 566 -7.64 -4.02 -4.21
N GLY A 567 -8.03 -2.75 -4.25
CA GLY A 567 -8.11 -1.98 -5.47
C GLY A 567 -6.76 -1.80 -6.14
N ARG A 568 -6.70 -2.18 -7.40
CA ARG A 568 -6.07 -1.47 -8.52
C ARG A 568 -6.78 -1.96 -9.78
N ARG A 569 -7.84 -1.27 -10.17
CA ARG A 569 -8.21 -1.26 -11.58
C ARG A 569 -7.14 -0.45 -12.30
N SER A 570 -6.18 -1.12 -12.92
CA SER A 570 -5.52 -0.58 -14.08
C SER A 570 -6.56 -0.59 -15.19
N GLU A 571 -6.94 0.58 -15.66
CA GLU A 571 -7.65 0.76 -16.92
C GLU A 571 -6.82 0.12 -18.03
N ARG A 572 -7.23 -1.06 -18.48
CA ARG A 572 -6.83 -1.59 -19.78
C ARG A 572 -7.83 -1.07 -20.79
N HIS A 573 -7.39 -0.14 -21.60
CA HIS A 573 -8.05 0.18 -22.87
C HIS A 573 -8.09 -1.08 -23.75
N PRO A 574 -9.24 -1.33 -24.42
CA PRO A 574 -9.34 -2.42 -25.36
C PRO A 574 -8.70 -1.99 -26.68
N HIS A 575 -7.61 -2.59 -27.05
CA HIS A 575 -7.17 -2.65 -28.45
C HIS A 575 -7.03 -4.09 -28.86
N GLY A 576 -7.99 -4.48 -29.63
CA GLY A 576 -8.06 -5.19 -30.91
C GLY A 576 -7.08 -6.32 -31.11
N ASP A 577 -7.67 -7.54 -31.06
CA ASP A 577 -7.28 -8.68 -31.86
C ASP A 577 -6.98 -8.30 -33.32
N ARG A 578 -5.87 -8.82 -33.82
CA ARG A 578 -5.83 -9.53 -35.11
C ARG A 578 -4.50 -10.27 -35.29
N ALA A 579 -4.66 -11.55 -35.33
CA ALA A 579 -3.98 -12.63 -36.03
C ALA A 579 -2.77 -12.26 -36.93
N ARG A 580 -1.61 -12.84 -36.70
CA ARG A 580 -0.94 -13.94 -37.43
C ARG A 580 0.30 -14.38 -36.71
#